data_d6d7a037ed974bfd3b7457fb156e06ba
#
_entry.id   d6d7a037ed974bfd3b7457fb156e06ba
#
_cell.length_a   1.000
_cell.length_b   1.000
_cell.length_c   1.000
_cell.angle_alpha   90.00
_cell.angle_beta   90.00
_cell.angle_gamma   90.00
#
_symmetry.space_group_name_H-M   'P 1'
#
loop_
_entity.id
_entity.type
_entity.pdbx_description
1 polymer ?
#
loop_
_entity_poly.entity_id
_entity_poly.type
_entity_poly.pdbx_seq_one_letter_code
_entity_poly.pdbx_strand_id
1 'polypeptide(L)'
;MLYITQSARNYVLMNFRKREKGMDEKKLGPLLSDEQFFCECLNLDYPGMEAVKEAVADKDYSLAKKEMASYIRKTLDADHFFEIPYEIPENIYKLPGESDAEAAERICNHTLVSVGVPCEYGKENTVDWEANPTYNGYKEWTWQLSRHNDIKLLAHEYNKTKNEKLAYAAAELMDSWMKQAVCPDADCVGYKTKCWRTIECGIRMGAKDRKSVV
;
A
#
# COMPACT_ATOMS: atom_id res chain seq x y z
N MET A 1 -8.15 7.96 -13.65
CA MET A 1 -6.79 7.55 -14.06
C MET A 1 -5.85 8.71 -13.80
N LEU A 2 -5.04 8.66 -12.74
CA LEU A 2 -4.06 9.69 -12.44
C LEU A 2 -2.96 9.64 -13.51
N TYR A 3 -2.89 10.65 -14.36
CA TYR A 3 -1.80 10.79 -15.33
C TYR A 3 -0.53 11.21 -14.58
N ILE A 4 0.44 10.32 -14.52
CA ILE A 4 1.78 10.63 -14.05
C ILE A 4 2.40 11.60 -15.08
N THR A 5 2.98 12.71 -14.61
CA THR A 5 3.60 13.71 -15.48
C THR A 5 4.78 13.15 -16.27
N GLN A 6 5.10 13.80 -17.39
CA GLN A 6 6.29 13.45 -18.20
C GLN A 6 7.58 13.52 -17.36
N SER A 7 7.62 14.41 -16.36
CA SER A 7 8.74 14.55 -15.40
C SER A 7 8.89 13.31 -14.53
N ALA A 8 7.80 12.76 -14.01
CA ALA A 8 7.82 11.52 -13.23
C ALA A 8 8.24 10.31 -14.10
N ARG A 9 7.81 10.27 -15.38
CA ARG A 9 8.30 9.27 -16.34
C ARG A 9 9.80 9.43 -16.62
N ASN A 10 10.27 10.66 -16.76
CA ASN A 10 11.69 10.95 -16.98
C ASN A 10 12.53 10.65 -15.75
N TYR A 11 12.01 10.92 -14.55
CA TYR A 11 12.65 10.57 -13.28
C TYR A 11 12.81 9.05 -13.14
N VAL A 12 11.77 8.29 -13.41
CA VAL A 12 11.82 6.83 -13.46
C VAL A 12 12.80 6.35 -14.51
N LEU A 13 12.79 6.91 -15.73
CA LEU A 13 13.69 6.54 -16.84
C LEU A 13 15.15 6.99 -16.61
N MET A 14 15.39 8.16 -16.01
CA MET A 14 16.74 8.63 -15.67
C MET A 14 17.37 7.75 -14.59
N ASN A 15 16.59 7.37 -13.59
CA ASN A 15 17.04 6.42 -12.59
C ASN A 15 17.27 5.03 -13.19
N PHE A 16 16.49 4.58 -14.17
CA PHE A 16 16.75 3.37 -14.93
C PHE A 16 18.09 3.39 -15.67
N ARG A 17 18.52 4.51 -16.23
CA ARG A 17 19.76 4.63 -17.03
C ARG A 17 21.06 4.82 -16.22
N LYS A 18 20.97 5.31 -14.99
CA LYS A 18 22.16 5.46 -14.10
C LYS A 18 22.65 4.16 -13.47
N ARG A 19 22.04 3.05 -13.76
CA ARG A 19 22.02 1.80 -13.01
C ARG A 19 23.00 0.71 -13.47
N GLU A 20 23.73 0.93 -14.50
CA GLU A 20 24.63 -0.11 -15.03
C GLU A 20 26.01 -0.17 -14.38
N LYS A 21 26.27 0.60 -13.31
CA LYS A 21 27.59 0.61 -12.64
C LYS A 21 27.47 0.56 -11.12
N GLY A 22 27.63 -0.65 -10.57
CA GLY A 22 28.00 -0.87 -9.16
C GLY A 22 26.82 -0.86 -8.18
N MET A 23 26.28 -2.03 -7.90
CA MET A 23 25.16 -2.22 -6.96
C MET A 23 25.65 -2.32 -5.53
N ASP A 24 25.25 -1.37 -4.68
CA ASP A 24 25.28 -1.54 -3.24
C ASP A 24 23.91 -2.09 -2.78
N GLU A 25 23.87 -3.31 -2.27
CA GLU A 25 22.64 -4.11 -2.06
C GLU A 25 21.68 -3.57 -0.99
N LYS A 26 21.97 -2.41 -0.38
CA LYS A 26 21.24 -1.89 0.78
C LYS A 26 20.68 -0.47 0.68
N LYS A 27 20.78 0.20 -0.44
CA LYS A 27 20.16 1.52 -0.56
C LYS A 27 18.69 1.43 -0.89
N LEU A 28 17.88 1.63 0.14
CA LEU A 28 16.47 1.97 -0.03
C LEU A 28 16.39 3.40 -0.59
N GLY A 29 15.56 3.59 -1.62
CA GLY A 29 15.34 4.93 -2.18
C GLY A 29 14.76 5.88 -1.12
N PRO A 30 15.15 7.16 -1.11
CA PRO A 30 14.57 8.12 -0.20
C PRO A 30 13.07 8.26 -0.46
N LEU A 31 12.30 8.44 0.61
CA LEU A 31 10.91 8.88 0.48
C LEU A 31 10.90 10.25 -0.20
N LEU A 32 9.97 10.45 -1.12
CA LEU A 32 9.77 11.75 -1.75
C LEU A 32 9.40 12.79 -0.68
N SER A 33 9.99 13.99 -0.78
CA SER A 33 9.48 15.12 -0.02
C SER A 33 8.09 15.51 -0.51
N ASP A 34 7.34 16.24 0.32
CA ASP A 34 6.04 16.78 -0.08
C ASP A 34 6.15 17.63 -1.36
N GLU A 35 7.19 18.44 -1.46
CA GLU A 35 7.46 19.24 -2.66
C GLU A 35 7.66 18.38 -3.90
N GLN A 36 8.49 17.36 -3.81
CA GLN A 36 8.71 16.44 -4.91
C GLN A 36 7.42 15.71 -5.31
N PHE A 37 6.66 15.25 -4.33
CA PHE A 37 5.41 14.56 -4.59
C PHE A 37 4.41 15.46 -5.33
N PHE A 38 4.15 16.66 -4.80
CA PHE A 38 3.14 17.55 -5.40
C PHE A 38 3.61 18.19 -6.71
N CYS A 39 4.88 18.58 -6.81
CA CYS A 39 5.36 19.31 -7.99
C CYS A 39 5.83 18.41 -9.13
N GLU A 40 6.33 17.20 -8.83
CA GLU A 40 6.94 16.34 -9.85
C GLU A 40 6.09 15.12 -10.20
N CYS A 41 5.25 14.63 -9.25
CA CYS A 41 4.52 13.38 -9.41
C CYS A 41 3.05 13.57 -9.79
N LEU A 42 2.45 14.72 -9.49
CA LEU A 42 1.03 14.97 -9.72
C LEU A 42 0.81 15.89 -10.92
N ASN A 43 -0.27 15.65 -11.64
CA ASN A 43 -0.79 16.61 -12.61
C ASN A 43 -1.77 17.55 -11.89
N LEU A 44 -1.30 18.70 -11.43
CA LEU A 44 -2.09 19.71 -10.74
C LEU A 44 -3.07 20.46 -11.66
N ASP A 45 -2.95 20.29 -12.97
CA ASP A 45 -3.91 20.84 -13.97
C ASP A 45 -5.09 19.88 -14.23
N TYR A 46 -5.16 18.78 -13.48
CA TYR A 46 -6.29 17.86 -13.61
C TYR A 46 -7.56 18.52 -13.01
N PRO A 47 -8.72 18.40 -13.68
CA PRO A 47 -9.97 19.03 -13.22
C PRO A 47 -10.32 18.65 -11.78
N GLY A 48 -10.62 19.65 -10.96
CA GLY A 48 -10.95 19.51 -9.54
C GLY A 48 -9.75 19.60 -8.59
N MET A 49 -8.53 19.79 -9.13
CA MET A 49 -7.31 19.94 -8.33
C MET A 49 -6.93 21.40 -8.05
N GLU A 50 -7.81 22.35 -8.36
CA GLU A 50 -7.53 23.79 -8.28
C GLU A 50 -7.07 24.22 -6.87
N ALA A 51 -7.77 23.78 -5.82
CA ALA A 51 -7.41 24.09 -4.43
C ALA A 51 -6.07 23.48 -4.01
N VAL A 52 -5.77 22.27 -4.51
CA VAL A 52 -4.46 21.63 -4.28
C VAL A 52 -3.36 22.44 -4.96
N LYS A 53 -3.60 22.86 -6.21
CA LYS A 53 -2.66 23.66 -7.00
C LYS A 53 -2.33 25.00 -6.33
N GLU A 54 -3.34 25.71 -5.82
CA GLU A 54 -3.16 26.97 -5.09
C GLU A 54 -2.32 26.76 -3.84
N ALA A 55 -2.64 25.77 -3.00
CA ALA A 55 -1.87 25.46 -1.80
C ALA A 55 -0.41 25.08 -2.11
N VAL A 56 -0.18 24.38 -3.22
CA VAL A 56 1.19 24.05 -3.68
C VAL A 56 1.93 25.29 -4.16
N ALA A 57 1.26 26.21 -4.85
CA ALA A 57 1.85 27.49 -5.28
C ALA A 57 2.31 28.34 -4.09
N ASP A 58 1.54 28.31 -3.00
CA ASP A 58 1.87 28.98 -1.73
C ASP A 58 2.87 28.20 -0.87
N LYS A 59 3.32 27.04 -1.32
CA LYS A 59 4.19 26.09 -0.58
C LYS A 59 3.58 25.60 0.74
N ASP A 60 2.28 25.71 0.91
CA ASP A 60 1.57 25.13 2.06
C ASP A 60 1.20 23.66 1.77
N TYR A 61 2.19 22.78 1.93
CA TYR A 61 1.99 21.36 1.69
C TYR A 61 1.07 20.68 2.73
N SER A 62 0.90 21.30 3.89
CA SER A 62 -0.08 20.82 4.87
C SER A 62 -1.51 21.05 4.37
N LEU A 63 -1.78 22.21 3.82
CA LEU A 63 -3.06 22.53 3.17
C LEU A 63 -3.23 21.69 1.89
N ALA A 64 -2.19 21.58 1.08
CA ALA A 64 -2.22 20.77 -0.14
C ALA A 64 -2.65 19.30 0.13
N LYS A 65 -2.16 18.70 1.21
CA LYS A 65 -2.58 17.35 1.64
C LYS A 65 -4.06 17.29 2.03
N LYS A 66 -4.55 18.31 2.75
CA LYS A 66 -5.97 18.38 3.14
C LYS A 66 -6.88 18.52 1.94
N GLU A 67 -6.52 19.40 1.01
CA GLU A 67 -7.30 19.63 -0.22
C GLU A 67 -7.25 18.40 -1.13
N MET A 68 -6.10 17.72 -1.22
CA MET A 68 -5.98 16.47 -1.94
C MET A 68 -6.86 15.37 -1.33
N ALA A 69 -6.88 15.26 0.00
CA ALA A 69 -7.77 14.32 0.68
C ALA A 69 -9.26 14.66 0.46
N SER A 70 -9.60 15.95 0.44
CA SER A 70 -10.95 16.42 0.11
C SER A 70 -11.34 16.05 -1.33
N TYR A 71 -10.43 16.29 -2.28
CA TYR A 71 -10.61 15.92 -3.67
C TYR A 71 -10.85 14.41 -3.82
N ILE A 72 -10.00 13.59 -3.20
CA ILE A 72 -10.14 12.12 -3.25
C ILE A 72 -11.50 11.68 -2.69
N ARG A 73 -11.93 12.23 -1.54
CA ARG A 73 -13.23 11.88 -0.95
C ARG A 73 -14.43 12.25 -1.83
N LYS A 74 -14.33 13.34 -2.61
CA LYS A 74 -15.39 13.78 -3.52
C LYS A 74 -15.44 12.98 -4.81
N THR A 75 -14.28 12.50 -5.28
CA THR A 75 -14.17 11.85 -6.59
C THR A 75 -14.12 10.34 -6.50
N LEU A 76 -13.77 9.80 -5.33
CA LEU A 76 -13.76 8.36 -5.10
C LEU A 76 -15.20 7.90 -4.87
N ASP A 77 -15.71 7.10 -5.78
CA ASP A 77 -16.95 6.36 -5.58
C ASP A 77 -16.66 5.18 -4.63
N ALA A 78 -16.71 5.47 -3.33
CA ALA A 78 -16.41 4.48 -2.30
C ALA A 78 -17.44 3.33 -2.32
N ASP A 79 -18.70 3.63 -2.66
CA ASP A 79 -19.76 2.62 -2.70
C ASP A 79 -19.50 1.63 -3.83
N HIS A 80 -19.05 2.09 -4.98
CA HIS A 80 -18.67 1.21 -6.09
C HIS A 80 -17.52 0.23 -5.72
N PHE A 81 -16.56 0.64 -4.92
CA PHE A 81 -15.49 -0.27 -4.47
C PHE A 81 -16.02 -1.41 -3.60
N PHE A 82 -17.10 -1.20 -2.87
CA PHE A 82 -17.71 -2.19 -1.99
C PHE A 82 -18.74 -3.09 -2.69
N GLU A 83 -19.18 -2.72 -3.87
CA GLU A 83 -20.00 -3.56 -4.75
C GLU A 83 -19.19 -4.66 -5.45
N ILE A 84 -17.87 -4.49 -5.55
CA ILE A 84 -16.98 -5.49 -6.13
C ILE A 84 -16.94 -6.71 -5.20
N PRO A 85 -17.26 -7.91 -5.68
CA PRO A 85 -17.21 -9.12 -4.87
C PRO A 85 -15.83 -9.26 -4.21
N TYR A 86 -15.83 -9.26 -2.88
CA TYR A 86 -14.64 -9.38 -2.09
C TYR A 86 -14.53 -10.81 -1.58
N GLU A 87 -13.56 -11.53 -2.12
CA GLU A 87 -13.23 -12.87 -1.66
C GLU A 87 -11.84 -12.85 -1.04
N ILE A 88 -11.76 -13.12 0.25
CA ILE A 88 -10.49 -13.49 0.87
C ILE A 88 -10.38 -15.00 0.80
N PRO A 89 -9.34 -15.53 0.14
CA PRO A 89 -9.11 -16.97 0.11
C PRO A 89 -8.99 -17.50 1.55
N GLU A 90 -9.90 -18.42 1.89
CA GLU A 90 -9.82 -19.15 3.15
C GLU A 90 -8.47 -19.89 3.25
N ASN A 91 -8.01 -20.09 4.48
CA ASN A 91 -6.74 -20.78 4.77
C ASN A 91 -5.46 -20.08 4.30
N ILE A 92 -5.55 -18.87 3.74
CA ILE A 92 -4.37 -18.06 3.41
C ILE A 92 -4.23 -16.91 4.42
N TYR A 93 -5.31 -16.14 4.62
CA TYR A 93 -5.31 -14.92 5.48
C TYR A 93 -6.21 -15.07 6.72
N LYS A 94 -6.91 -16.18 6.83
CA LYS A 94 -7.73 -16.53 7.98
C LYS A 94 -7.29 -17.87 8.55
N LEU A 95 -7.55 -18.06 9.83
CA LEU A 95 -7.41 -19.35 10.47
C LEU A 95 -8.59 -20.28 10.05
N PRO A 96 -8.42 -21.60 10.11
CA PRO A 96 -9.49 -22.52 9.77
C PRO A 96 -10.78 -22.27 10.56
N GLY A 97 -11.89 -22.03 9.88
CA GLY A 97 -13.19 -21.76 10.49
C GLY A 97 -13.36 -20.33 11.03
N GLU A 98 -12.37 -19.45 10.88
CA GLU A 98 -12.43 -18.06 11.32
C GLU A 98 -13.35 -17.25 10.39
N SER A 99 -14.31 -16.54 10.96
CA SER A 99 -15.13 -15.56 10.23
C SER A 99 -14.32 -14.28 9.93
N ASP A 100 -14.83 -13.46 9.02
CA ASP A 100 -14.19 -12.15 8.71
C ASP A 100 -14.15 -11.24 9.93
N ALA A 101 -15.20 -11.26 10.76
CA ALA A 101 -15.24 -10.46 11.99
C ALA A 101 -14.21 -10.91 13.03
N GLU A 102 -14.03 -12.22 13.22
CA GLU A 102 -13.00 -12.78 14.11
C GLU A 102 -11.60 -12.48 13.58
N ALA A 103 -11.38 -12.60 12.27
CA ALA A 103 -10.12 -12.24 11.64
C ALA A 103 -9.80 -10.74 11.81
N ALA A 104 -10.80 -9.87 11.64
CA ALA A 104 -10.64 -8.43 11.85
C ALA A 104 -10.26 -8.12 13.32
N GLU A 105 -10.91 -8.76 14.29
CA GLU A 105 -10.56 -8.59 15.71
C GLU A 105 -9.16 -9.11 16.03
N ARG A 106 -8.77 -10.25 15.44
CA ARG A 106 -7.41 -10.80 15.56
C ARG A 106 -6.35 -9.83 15.01
N ILE A 107 -6.62 -9.20 13.85
CA ILE A 107 -5.71 -8.19 13.26
C ILE A 107 -5.60 -6.99 14.21
N CYS A 108 -6.71 -6.50 14.77
CA CYS A 108 -6.71 -5.42 15.77
C CYS A 108 -5.94 -5.78 17.04
N ASN A 109 -5.76 -7.06 17.31
CA ASN A 109 -4.95 -7.58 18.42
C ASN A 109 -3.52 -7.94 17.99
N HIS A 110 -3.04 -7.34 16.90
CA HIS A 110 -1.66 -7.44 16.41
C HIS A 110 -1.22 -8.85 15.99
N THR A 111 -2.15 -9.69 15.54
CA THR A 111 -1.83 -10.99 14.97
C THR A 111 -2.23 -11.04 13.50
N LEU A 112 -1.26 -11.16 12.61
CA LEU A 112 -1.49 -11.32 11.18
C LEU A 112 -1.38 -12.78 10.77
N VAL A 113 -2.10 -13.18 9.75
CA VAL A 113 -2.04 -14.53 9.17
C VAL A 113 -1.65 -14.44 7.71
N SER A 114 -0.67 -15.21 7.33
CA SER A 114 -0.31 -15.40 5.93
C SER A 114 -0.06 -16.88 5.67
N VAL A 115 -0.58 -17.38 4.56
CA VAL A 115 -0.57 -18.81 4.17
C VAL A 115 -0.98 -19.75 5.32
N GLY A 116 -1.99 -19.32 6.10
CA GLY A 116 -2.52 -20.09 7.23
C GLY A 116 -1.64 -20.09 8.48
N VAL A 117 -0.51 -19.39 8.50
CA VAL A 117 0.41 -19.34 9.64
C VAL A 117 0.30 -17.99 10.33
N PRO A 118 -0.11 -17.94 11.62
CA PRO A 118 -0.18 -16.70 12.40
C PRO A 118 1.21 -16.19 12.82
N CYS A 119 1.31 -14.88 12.94
CA CYS A 119 2.45 -14.21 13.56
C CYS A 119 1.94 -13.05 14.42
N GLU A 120 2.31 -13.06 15.70
CA GLU A 120 2.02 -11.98 16.62
C GLU A 120 3.10 -10.90 16.52
N TYR A 121 2.67 -9.65 16.49
CA TYR A 121 3.52 -8.48 16.58
C TYR A 121 3.23 -7.78 17.89
N GLY A 122 4.26 -7.40 18.63
CA GLY A 122 4.11 -6.81 19.95
C GLY A 122 3.24 -5.56 19.99
N LYS A 123 2.92 -5.08 21.20
CA LYS A 123 2.00 -3.95 21.46
C LYS A 123 2.42 -2.63 20.81
N GLU A 124 3.66 -2.50 20.35
CA GLU A 124 4.20 -1.31 19.69
C GLU A 124 3.88 -1.27 18.19
N ASN A 125 3.05 -2.16 17.70
CA ASN A 125 2.54 -2.22 16.33
C ASN A 125 3.63 -2.22 15.24
N THR A 126 4.79 -2.75 15.55
CA THR A 126 5.92 -2.84 14.62
C THR A 126 5.84 -4.16 13.86
N VAL A 127 5.02 -4.19 12.83
CA VAL A 127 5.02 -5.34 11.91
C VAL A 127 6.36 -5.41 11.20
N ASP A 128 7.10 -6.50 11.40
CA ASP A 128 8.27 -6.78 10.56
C ASP A 128 7.78 -7.34 9.21
N TRP A 129 7.68 -6.47 8.23
CA TRP A 129 7.20 -6.81 6.88
C TRP A 129 8.15 -7.72 6.09
N GLU A 130 9.34 -7.98 6.62
CA GLU A 130 10.32 -8.91 6.09
C GLU A 130 10.38 -10.25 6.86
N ALA A 131 9.66 -10.35 7.96
CA ALA A 131 9.61 -11.57 8.78
C ALA A 131 9.13 -12.79 7.99
N ASN A 132 9.57 -13.93 8.45
CA ASN A 132 9.06 -15.22 7.99
C ASN A 132 9.06 -16.21 9.17
N PRO A 133 7.91 -16.39 9.85
CA PRO A 133 7.81 -17.26 11.00
C PRO A 133 7.66 -18.74 10.64
N THR A 134 7.65 -19.09 9.34
CA THR A 134 7.49 -20.48 8.94
C THR A 134 8.75 -21.30 9.23
N TYR A 135 8.58 -22.51 9.75
CA TYR A 135 9.67 -23.40 10.16
C TYR A 135 10.65 -23.74 9.03
N ASN A 136 10.18 -23.69 7.79
CA ASN A 136 10.96 -24.03 6.59
C ASN A 136 11.36 -22.80 5.77
N GLY A 137 11.12 -21.58 6.27
CA GLY A 137 11.41 -20.35 5.55
C GLY A 137 10.59 -20.18 4.26
N TYR A 138 9.34 -20.66 4.25
CA TYR A 138 8.47 -20.62 3.07
C TYR A 138 8.19 -19.18 2.64
N LYS A 139 8.81 -18.78 1.55
CA LYS A 139 8.84 -17.38 1.09
C LYS A 139 7.47 -16.79 0.79
N GLU A 140 6.49 -17.61 0.40
CA GLU A 140 5.12 -17.15 0.16
C GLU A 140 4.51 -16.46 1.39
N TRP A 141 4.92 -16.82 2.61
CA TRP A 141 4.42 -16.18 3.81
C TRP A 141 4.62 -14.66 3.77
N THR A 142 5.85 -14.21 3.55
CA THR A 142 6.21 -12.79 3.47
C THR A 142 5.62 -12.12 2.21
N TRP A 143 5.62 -12.84 1.10
CA TRP A 143 5.06 -12.32 -0.15
C TRP A 143 3.55 -12.09 -0.05
N GLN A 144 2.80 -13.04 0.50
CA GLN A 144 1.36 -12.92 0.70
C GLN A 144 1.03 -11.80 1.71
N LEU A 145 1.78 -11.69 2.80
CA LEU A 145 1.63 -10.60 3.77
C LEU A 145 1.68 -9.24 3.08
N SER A 146 2.63 -9.05 2.17
CA SER A 146 2.81 -7.80 1.41
C SER A 146 1.72 -7.51 0.38
N ARG A 147 0.69 -8.34 0.24
CA ARG A 147 -0.48 -8.10 -0.64
C ARG A 147 -1.59 -7.33 0.05
N HIS A 148 -1.43 -7.00 1.31
CA HIS A 148 -2.33 -6.17 2.12
C HIS A 148 -3.78 -6.71 2.22
N ASN A 149 -3.94 -8.03 2.23
CA ASN A 149 -5.29 -8.60 2.34
C ASN A 149 -5.89 -8.41 3.73
N ASP A 150 -5.05 -8.29 4.77
CA ASP A 150 -5.49 -7.91 6.12
C ASP A 150 -6.12 -6.51 6.12
N ILE A 151 -5.51 -5.54 5.43
CA ILE A 151 -6.06 -4.19 5.28
C ILE A 151 -7.38 -4.20 4.52
N LYS A 152 -7.49 -5.02 3.46
CA LYS A 152 -8.73 -5.17 2.71
C LYS A 152 -9.84 -5.78 3.56
N LEU A 153 -9.51 -6.77 4.39
CA LEU A 153 -10.45 -7.39 5.32
C LEU A 153 -10.97 -6.38 6.33
N LEU A 154 -10.08 -5.60 6.95
CA LEU A 154 -10.46 -4.54 7.88
C LEU A 154 -11.38 -3.51 7.23
N ALA A 155 -11.08 -3.08 6.00
CA ALA A 155 -11.90 -2.13 5.26
C ALA A 155 -13.30 -2.71 4.94
N HIS A 156 -13.37 -3.98 4.56
CA HIS A 156 -14.62 -4.66 4.29
C HIS A 156 -15.50 -4.78 5.53
N GLU A 157 -14.94 -5.22 6.67
CA GLU A 157 -15.67 -5.29 7.94
C GLU A 157 -16.03 -3.90 8.49
N TYR A 158 -15.18 -2.89 8.32
CA TYR A 158 -15.53 -1.51 8.62
C TYR A 158 -16.76 -1.05 7.83
N ASN A 159 -16.82 -1.36 6.54
CA ASN A 159 -17.97 -0.95 5.72
C ASN A 159 -19.28 -1.57 6.23
N LYS A 160 -19.26 -2.81 6.71
CA LYS A 160 -20.43 -3.49 7.29
C LYS A 160 -20.83 -2.93 8.65
N THR A 161 -19.84 -2.67 9.52
CA THR A 161 -20.07 -2.42 10.95
C THR A 161 -19.94 -0.95 11.33
N LYS A 162 -19.23 -0.15 10.53
CA LYS A 162 -18.81 1.22 10.84
C LYS A 162 -18.02 1.32 12.16
N ASN A 163 -17.34 0.25 12.54
CA ASN A 163 -16.52 0.22 13.74
C ASN A 163 -15.17 0.91 13.46
N GLU A 164 -14.99 2.12 14.00
CA GLU A 164 -13.80 2.95 13.82
C GLU A 164 -12.50 2.26 14.24
N LYS A 165 -12.53 1.31 15.18
CA LYS A 165 -11.36 0.52 15.56
C LYS A 165 -10.72 -0.17 14.35
N LEU A 166 -11.53 -0.67 13.42
CA LEU A 166 -11.07 -1.35 12.21
C LEU A 166 -10.39 -0.38 11.25
N ALA A 167 -10.94 0.84 11.11
CA ALA A 167 -10.34 1.88 10.26
C ALA A 167 -8.99 2.33 10.83
N TYR A 168 -8.89 2.52 12.14
CA TYR A 168 -7.62 2.87 12.79
C TYR A 168 -6.58 1.75 12.63
N ALA A 169 -6.94 0.50 12.84
CA ALA A 169 -6.04 -0.63 12.65
C ALA A 169 -5.53 -0.72 11.19
N ALA A 170 -6.42 -0.50 10.21
CA ALA A 170 -6.01 -0.45 8.81
C ALA A 170 -5.03 0.70 8.53
N ALA A 171 -5.29 1.89 9.07
CA ALA A 171 -4.41 3.04 8.92
C ALA A 171 -3.03 2.81 9.57
N GLU A 172 -2.99 2.20 10.74
CA GLU A 172 -1.74 1.85 11.43
C GLU A 172 -0.92 0.83 10.65
N LEU A 173 -1.54 -0.20 10.08
CA LEU A 173 -0.87 -1.17 9.22
C LEU A 173 -0.29 -0.51 7.96
N MET A 174 -1.05 0.39 7.33
CA MET A 174 -0.58 1.15 6.17
C MET A 174 0.61 2.05 6.52
N ASP A 175 0.53 2.79 7.63
CA ASP A 175 1.60 3.67 8.10
C ASP A 175 2.87 2.88 8.44
N SER A 176 2.71 1.76 9.15
CA SER A 176 3.80 0.82 9.45
C SER A 176 4.47 0.31 8.17
N TRP A 177 3.67 -0.09 7.18
CA TRP A 177 4.20 -0.58 5.91
C TRP A 177 4.94 0.52 5.13
N MET A 178 4.37 1.71 5.02
CA MET A 178 5.00 2.84 4.33
C MET A 178 6.34 3.26 4.95
N LYS A 179 6.46 3.15 6.29
CA LYS A 179 7.69 3.50 6.99
C LYS A 179 8.78 2.43 6.88
N GLN A 180 8.42 1.17 6.82
CA GLN A 180 9.37 0.07 6.92
C GLN A 180 9.65 -0.62 5.58
N ALA A 181 8.64 -0.75 4.72
CA ALA A 181 8.79 -1.35 3.40
C ALA A 181 9.18 -0.30 2.36
N VAL A 182 10.27 0.42 2.60
CA VAL A 182 10.74 1.46 1.69
C VAL A 182 11.07 0.86 0.33
N CYS A 183 10.60 1.51 -0.73
CA CYS A 183 10.85 1.08 -2.09
C CYS A 183 12.36 1.07 -2.35
N PRO A 184 12.93 -0.05 -2.79
CA PRO A 184 14.35 -0.12 -3.10
C PRO A 184 14.66 0.79 -4.28
N ASP A 185 15.89 1.31 -4.29
CA ASP A 185 16.42 1.94 -5.49
C ASP A 185 16.25 0.97 -6.65
N ALA A 186 16.05 1.55 -7.77
CA ALA A 186 15.73 0.81 -8.94
C ALA A 186 16.85 -0.13 -9.43
N ASP A 187 18.05 -0.03 -8.87
CA ASP A 187 19.13 -0.98 -9.07
C ASP A 187 18.95 -2.28 -8.27
N CYS A 188 18.06 -2.27 -7.27
CA CYS A 188 17.65 -3.47 -6.59
C CYS A 188 16.70 -4.26 -7.49
N VAL A 189 17.12 -5.44 -7.92
CA VAL A 189 16.20 -6.36 -8.61
C VAL A 189 15.08 -6.72 -7.63
N GLY A 190 13.85 -6.31 -7.93
CA GLY A 190 12.71 -6.31 -7.01
C GLY A 190 12.36 -7.63 -6.34
N TYR A 191 12.88 -8.77 -6.80
CA TYR A 191 12.72 -10.06 -6.11
C TYR A 191 13.65 -10.23 -4.89
N LYS A 192 14.66 -9.37 -4.73
CA LYS A 192 15.54 -9.37 -3.56
C LYS A 192 14.90 -8.70 -2.35
N THR A 193 13.92 -7.83 -2.57
CA THR A 193 13.15 -7.18 -1.53
C THR A 193 11.77 -7.84 -1.45
N LYS A 194 11.51 -8.55 -0.39
CA LYS A 194 10.32 -9.40 -0.25
C LYS A 194 9.00 -8.65 -0.48
N CYS A 195 8.95 -7.35 -0.13
CA CYS A 195 7.76 -6.51 -0.27
C CYS A 195 7.55 -5.93 -1.69
N TRP A 196 8.60 -5.87 -2.51
CA TRP A 196 8.62 -5.09 -3.76
C TRP A 196 8.81 -5.92 -5.03
N ARG A 197 8.50 -7.20 -4.98
CA ARG A 197 8.42 -7.98 -6.22
C ARG A 197 7.33 -7.39 -7.13
N THR A 198 7.56 -7.43 -8.42
CA THR A 198 6.62 -6.86 -9.42
C THR A 198 5.21 -7.42 -9.31
N ILE A 199 5.08 -8.71 -9.00
CA ILE A 199 3.78 -9.36 -8.83
C ILE A 199 3.03 -8.82 -7.60
N GLU A 200 3.69 -8.62 -6.47
CA GLU A 200 3.08 -8.03 -5.27
C GLU A 200 2.70 -6.57 -5.52
N CYS A 201 3.55 -5.81 -6.22
CA CYS A 201 3.23 -4.45 -6.64
C CYS A 201 1.95 -4.42 -7.49
N GLY A 202 1.85 -5.29 -8.49
CA GLY A 202 0.66 -5.39 -9.32
C GLY A 202 -0.61 -5.77 -8.54
N ILE A 203 -0.48 -6.68 -7.56
CA ILE A 203 -1.62 -7.10 -6.73
C ILE A 203 -2.07 -5.96 -5.80
N ARG A 204 -1.13 -5.21 -5.19
CA ARG A 204 -1.46 -4.04 -4.35
C ARG A 204 -2.14 -2.94 -5.15
N MET A 205 -1.71 -2.71 -6.38
CA MET A 205 -2.28 -1.70 -7.28
C MET A 205 -3.67 -2.07 -7.81
N GLY A 206 -4.26 -3.14 -7.34
CA GLY A 206 -5.64 -3.47 -7.66
C GLY A 206 -5.81 -4.27 -8.95
N ALA A 207 -5.06 -5.34 -9.11
CA ALA A 207 -5.19 -6.28 -10.23
C ALA A 207 -6.60 -6.87 -10.45
N LYS A 208 -7.63 -6.40 -9.75
CA LYS A 208 -9.03 -6.71 -10.02
C LYS A 208 -9.59 -6.03 -11.27
N ASP A 209 -8.91 -5.02 -11.80
CA ASP A 209 -9.35 -4.30 -13.01
C ASP A 209 -8.91 -5.01 -14.31
N ARG A 210 -8.81 -6.34 -14.27
CA ARG A 210 -8.52 -7.16 -15.46
C ARG A 210 -9.64 -7.17 -16.50
N LYS A 211 -10.78 -6.55 -16.22
CA LYS A 211 -11.90 -6.47 -17.17
C LYS A 211 -11.87 -5.23 -18.05
N SER A 212 -11.00 -4.27 -17.79
CA SER A 212 -10.93 -3.04 -18.58
C SER A 212 -9.71 -2.95 -19.52
N VAL A 213 -8.98 -4.06 -19.69
CA VAL A 213 -7.87 -4.14 -20.66
C VAL A 213 -8.07 -5.36 -21.55
N VAL A 214 -9.15 -5.33 -22.31
CA VAL A 214 -9.30 -6.10 -23.55
C VAL A 214 -9.95 -5.20 -24.58
#